data_c53706d8b9bddec39deeb860976db5a5
#
_entry.id   c53706d8b9bddec39deeb860976db5a5
#
_cell.length_a   1.000
_cell.length_b   1.000
_cell.length_c   1.000
_cell.angle_alpha   90.00
_cell.angle_beta   90.00
_cell.angle_gamma   90.00
#
_symmetry.space_group_name_H-M   'P 1'
#
loop_
_entity.id
_entity.type
_entity.pdbx_description
1 polymer ?
#
loop_
_entity_poly.entity_id
_entity_poly.type
_entity_poly.pdbx_seq_one_letter_code
_entity_poly.pdbx_strand_id
1 'polypeptide(L)'
;MSDKRQNYISWDDYFMGVALLAAERSKDPNTQVGACIVDEQNRILSTGYNGFPLGCSDDDFPWQRSGEETETKYPYVVHAELNAILNSRGKNLTGAKIYVALFPCNECAKAIIQSGIKEVIYLSDKYHDTPLTKASRRMLESAGIILTKSKPTKAQIVLNLTATE
;
A
#
# COMPACT_ATOMS: atom_id res chain seq x y z
N MET A 1 39.64 5.14 2.87
CA MET A 1 38.22 5.60 2.85
C MET A 1 37.50 4.83 1.76
N SER A 2 36.24 4.47 1.98
CA SER A 2 35.44 3.75 0.97
C SER A 2 34.97 4.70 -0.11
N ASP A 3 35.19 4.37 -1.39
CA ASP A 3 34.77 5.18 -2.55
C ASP A 3 33.32 4.96 -2.93
N LYS A 4 32.57 4.19 -2.10
CA LYS A 4 31.15 3.95 -2.37
C LYS A 4 30.32 5.22 -2.23
N ARG A 5 29.30 5.35 -3.07
CA ARG A 5 28.29 6.40 -2.97
C ARG A 5 27.68 6.45 -1.57
N GLN A 6 27.59 7.65 -0.97
CA GLN A 6 27.10 7.85 0.41
C GLN A 6 25.63 8.29 0.49
N ASN A 7 25.08 8.88 -0.56
CA ASN A 7 23.74 9.47 -0.58
C ASN A 7 22.65 8.56 -1.17
N TYR A 8 22.85 7.24 -1.08
CA TYR A 8 21.80 6.28 -1.47
C TYR A 8 20.67 6.26 -0.44
N ILE A 9 19.46 5.89 -0.88
CA ILE A 9 18.26 5.81 -0.03
C ILE A 9 18.28 4.54 0.84
N SER A 10 17.59 4.59 1.97
CA SER A 10 17.35 3.41 2.81
C SER A 10 16.41 2.41 2.14
N TRP A 11 16.38 1.17 2.63
CA TRP A 11 15.40 0.18 2.17
C TRP A 11 13.98 0.63 2.44
N ASP A 12 13.70 1.23 3.60
CA ASP A 12 12.35 1.72 3.94
C ASP A 12 11.91 2.87 3.02
N ASP A 13 12.80 3.83 2.74
CA ASP A 13 12.52 4.90 1.78
C ASP A 13 12.31 4.34 0.36
N TYR A 14 13.10 3.33 -0.02
CA TYR A 14 12.95 2.69 -1.33
C TYR A 14 11.60 2.00 -1.48
N PHE A 15 11.20 1.15 -0.53
CA PHE A 15 9.95 0.41 -0.62
C PHE A 15 8.72 1.30 -0.44
N MET A 16 8.80 2.29 0.44
CA MET A 16 7.74 3.29 0.55
C MET A 16 7.67 4.14 -0.73
N GLY A 17 8.80 4.48 -1.33
CA GLY A 17 8.87 5.15 -2.63
C GLY A 17 8.22 4.33 -3.74
N VAL A 18 8.44 3.01 -3.77
CA VAL A 18 7.77 2.09 -4.72
C VAL A 18 6.25 2.06 -4.49
N ALA A 19 5.82 2.01 -3.22
CA ALA A 19 4.39 2.07 -2.89
C ALA A 19 3.76 3.38 -3.36
N LEU A 20 4.42 4.52 -3.13
CA LEU A 20 3.95 5.83 -3.59
C LEU A 20 3.96 5.95 -5.12
N LEU A 21 4.97 5.39 -5.80
CA LEU A 21 5.00 5.34 -7.26
C LEU A 21 3.85 4.48 -7.81
N ALA A 22 3.53 3.36 -7.16
CA ALA A 22 2.37 2.55 -7.52
C ALA A 22 1.06 3.35 -7.38
N ALA A 23 0.94 4.21 -6.38
CA ALA A 23 -0.22 5.08 -6.17
C ALA A 23 -0.49 6.02 -7.35
N GLU A 24 0.55 6.45 -8.08
CA GLU A 24 0.43 7.27 -9.29
C GLU A 24 -0.33 6.57 -10.42
N ARG A 25 -0.53 5.26 -10.33
CA ARG A 25 -1.38 4.50 -11.26
C ARG A 25 -2.86 4.55 -10.90
N SER A 26 -3.22 4.97 -9.70
CA SER A 26 -4.63 5.06 -9.28
C SER A 26 -5.34 6.17 -10.05
N LYS A 27 -6.53 5.86 -10.56
CA LYS A 27 -7.42 6.81 -11.24
C LYS A 27 -8.45 7.41 -10.31
N ASP A 28 -8.42 7.05 -9.01
CA ASP A 28 -9.31 7.64 -8.00
C ASP A 28 -9.04 9.14 -7.86
N PRO A 29 -10.02 10.02 -8.18
CA PRO A 29 -9.79 11.46 -8.13
C PRO A 29 -9.63 12.02 -6.72
N ASN A 30 -9.95 11.23 -5.68
CA ASN A 30 -9.96 11.70 -4.30
C ASN A 30 -8.76 11.22 -3.48
N THR A 31 -8.39 9.95 -3.61
CA THR A 31 -7.32 9.36 -2.80
C THR A 31 -6.58 8.28 -3.58
N GLN A 32 -5.31 8.50 -3.86
CA GLN A 32 -4.45 7.55 -4.52
C GLN A 32 -3.60 6.86 -3.45
N VAL A 33 -3.69 5.54 -3.39
CA VAL A 33 -2.95 4.70 -2.44
C VAL A 33 -2.20 3.63 -3.20
N GLY A 34 -0.98 3.38 -2.76
CA GLY A 34 -0.16 2.28 -3.27
C GLY A 34 0.37 1.42 -2.14
N ALA A 35 0.69 0.19 -2.47
CA ALA A 35 1.30 -0.78 -1.57
C ALA A 35 2.44 -1.53 -2.24
N CYS A 36 3.44 -1.90 -1.45
CA CYS A 36 4.57 -2.72 -1.87
C CYS A 36 4.81 -3.83 -0.85
N ILE A 37 4.78 -5.09 -1.28
CA ILE A 37 5.06 -6.26 -0.44
C ILE A 37 6.46 -6.74 -0.71
N VAL A 38 7.24 -6.95 0.36
CA VAL A 38 8.64 -7.40 0.28
C VAL A 38 8.88 -8.58 1.21
N ASP A 39 9.82 -9.45 0.82
CA ASP A 39 10.25 -10.55 1.67
C ASP A 39 11.34 -10.14 2.68
N GLU A 40 11.73 -11.08 3.52
CA GLU A 40 12.78 -10.88 4.53
C GLU A 40 14.16 -10.58 3.93
N GLN A 41 14.39 -10.90 2.65
CA GLN A 41 15.61 -10.61 1.91
C GLN A 41 15.55 -9.31 1.12
N ASN A 42 14.57 -8.44 1.41
CA ASN A 42 14.37 -7.16 0.72
C ASN A 42 14.08 -7.31 -0.79
N ARG A 43 13.43 -8.40 -1.22
CA ARG A 43 12.97 -8.57 -2.59
C ARG A 43 11.50 -8.20 -2.69
N ILE A 44 11.15 -7.40 -3.68
CA ILE A 44 9.75 -7.04 -3.95
C ILE A 44 9.01 -8.27 -4.47
N LEU A 45 7.98 -8.68 -3.76
CA LEU A 45 7.10 -9.77 -4.15
C LEU A 45 5.97 -9.28 -5.05
N SER A 46 5.40 -8.12 -4.72
CA SER A 46 4.27 -7.56 -5.45
C SER A 46 4.07 -6.08 -5.11
N THR A 47 3.33 -5.40 -5.98
CA THR A 47 2.82 -4.05 -5.77
C THR A 47 1.32 -4.00 -6.07
N GLY A 48 0.64 -2.99 -5.54
CA GLY A 48 -0.76 -2.73 -5.81
C GLY A 48 -1.08 -1.26 -5.65
N TYR A 49 -2.17 -0.84 -6.26
CA TYR A 49 -2.77 0.50 -6.09
C TYR A 49 -4.29 0.35 -6.08
N ASN A 50 -5.00 1.34 -5.54
CA ASN A 50 -6.44 1.27 -5.48
C ASN A 50 -7.08 1.54 -6.86
N GLY A 51 -8.06 0.73 -7.22
CA GLY A 51 -8.75 0.82 -8.51
C GLY A 51 -9.86 -0.22 -8.63
N PHE A 52 -10.59 -0.18 -9.74
CA PHE A 52 -11.64 -1.16 -10.00
C PHE A 52 -11.07 -2.54 -10.37
N PRO A 53 -11.85 -3.61 -10.18
CA PRO A 53 -11.46 -4.96 -10.55
C PRO A 53 -11.12 -5.08 -12.04
N LEU A 54 -10.29 -6.06 -12.37
CA LEU A 54 -9.95 -6.37 -13.76
C LEU A 54 -11.22 -6.64 -14.58
N GLY A 55 -11.36 -5.94 -15.71
CA GLY A 55 -12.55 -6.03 -16.57
C GLY A 55 -13.67 -5.04 -16.23
N CYS A 56 -13.58 -4.32 -15.11
CA CYS A 56 -14.46 -3.21 -14.80
C CYS A 56 -13.84 -1.92 -15.34
N SER A 57 -14.54 -1.26 -16.26
CA SER A 57 -14.04 -0.04 -16.91
C SER A 57 -14.00 1.13 -15.92
N ASP A 58 -12.90 1.86 -15.91
CA ASP A 58 -12.78 3.07 -15.09
C ASP A 58 -13.72 4.21 -15.53
N ASP A 59 -14.26 4.11 -16.75
CA ASP A 59 -15.19 5.09 -17.33
C ASP A 59 -16.65 4.72 -17.06
N ASP A 60 -16.95 3.46 -16.75
CA ASP A 60 -18.32 2.97 -16.57
C ASP A 60 -18.73 2.87 -15.09
N PHE A 61 -17.77 2.82 -14.18
CA PHE A 61 -18.00 2.70 -12.74
C PHE A 61 -17.88 4.05 -12.01
N PRO A 62 -18.67 4.25 -10.93
CA PRO A 62 -18.74 5.53 -10.24
C PRO A 62 -17.49 5.79 -9.38
N TRP A 63 -16.94 7.01 -9.46
CA TRP A 63 -15.85 7.48 -8.59
C TRP A 63 -16.34 8.38 -7.45
N GLN A 64 -17.66 8.64 -7.36
CA GLN A 64 -18.27 9.48 -6.34
C GLN A 64 -18.09 8.89 -4.94
N ARG A 65 -18.07 9.78 -3.95
CA ARG A 65 -17.97 9.43 -2.52
C ARG A 65 -19.31 9.49 -1.80
N SER A 66 -20.31 10.08 -2.41
CA SER A 66 -21.65 10.30 -1.84
C SER A 66 -22.72 10.06 -2.90
N GLY A 67 -23.88 9.60 -2.47
CA GLY A 67 -25.01 9.20 -3.31
C GLY A 67 -25.61 7.90 -2.81
N GLU A 68 -26.44 7.28 -3.63
CA GLU A 68 -26.90 5.91 -3.42
C GLU A 68 -25.69 4.97 -3.34
N GLU A 69 -25.75 3.94 -2.50
CA GLU A 69 -24.61 3.07 -2.21
C GLU A 69 -23.97 2.51 -3.48
N THR A 70 -24.78 2.04 -4.43
CA THR A 70 -24.33 1.48 -5.72
C THR A 70 -23.84 2.54 -6.72
N GLU A 71 -24.07 3.81 -6.45
CA GLU A 71 -23.60 4.94 -7.25
C GLU A 71 -22.35 5.59 -6.67
N THR A 72 -21.71 4.91 -5.70
CA THR A 72 -20.43 5.34 -5.13
C THR A 72 -19.33 4.34 -5.45
N LYS A 73 -18.07 4.77 -5.34
CA LYS A 73 -16.90 3.89 -5.56
C LYS A 73 -16.75 2.77 -4.52
N TYR A 74 -17.33 2.92 -3.34
CA TYR A 74 -17.01 2.06 -2.19
C TYR A 74 -17.34 0.59 -2.37
N PRO A 75 -18.43 0.17 -3.03
CA PRO A 75 -18.68 -1.25 -3.29
C PRO A 75 -17.72 -1.87 -4.31
N TYR A 76 -17.04 -1.08 -5.12
CA TYR A 76 -16.33 -1.55 -6.31
C TYR A 76 -14.81 -1.43 -6.22
N VAL A 77 -14.29 -0.44 -5.52
CA VAL A 77 -12.84 -0.19 -5.46
C VAL A 77 -12.13 -1.25 -4.64
N VAL A 78 -11.17 -1.91 -5.26
CA VAL A 78 -10.21 -2.78 -4.57
C VAL A 78 -9.09 -1.90 -4.02
N HIS A 79 -8.83 -1.98 -2.73
CA HIS A 79 -7.78 -1.21 -2.08
C HIS A 79 -6.37 -1.68 -2.48
N ALA A 80 -5.39 -0.81 -2.33
CA ALA A 80 -4.01 -1.06 -2.75
C ALA A 80 -3.40 -2.30 -2.09
N GLU A 81 -3.66 -2.51 -0.80
CA GLU A 81 -3.15 -3.65 -0.03
C GLU A 81 -3.72 -4.97 -0.56
N LEU A 82 -5.04 -5.03 -0.77
CA LEU A 82 -5.69 -6.21 -1.32
C LEU A 82 -5.21 -6.47 -2.75
N ASN A 83 -5.07 -5.44 -3.58
CA ASN A 83 -4.49 -5.58 -4.90
C ASN A 83 -3.06 -6.12 -4.87
N ALA A 84 -2.21 -5.62 -3.96
CA ALA A 84 -0.86 -6.13 -3.80
C ALA A 84 -0.84 -7.62 -3.42
N ILE A 85 -1.72 -8.04 -2.49
CA ILE A 85 -1.86 -9.44 -2.08
C ILE A 85 -2.29 -10.31 -3.27
N LEU A 86 -3.33 -9.90 -4.00
CA LEU A 86 -3.85 -10.66 -5.15
C LEU A 86 -2.85 -10.69 -6.31
N ASN A 87 -2.11 -9.61 -6.55
CA ASN A 87 -1.08 -9.52 -7.58
C ASN A 87 0.15 -10.39 -7.30
N SER A 88 0.32 -10.87 -6.07
CA SER A 88 1.41 -11.80 -5.73
C SER A 88 1.31 -13.14 -6.46
N ARG A 89 0.11 -13.49 -6.95
CA ARG A 89 -0.20 -14.66 -7.77
C ARG A 89 0.41 -15.95 -7.25
N GLY A 90 0.14 -16.25 -5.99
CA GLY A 90 0.57 -17.51 -5.35
C GLY A 90 1.99 -17.50 -4.80
N LYS A 91 2.69 -16.38 -4.82
CA LYS A 91 3.92 -16.27 -4.04
C LYS A 91 3.60 -16.39 -2.55
N ASN A 92 4.48 -17.05 -1.81
CA ASN A 92 4.36 -17.14 -0.36
C ASN A 92 4.61 -15.76 0.28
N LEU A 93 3.60 -15.22 0.96
CA LEU A 93 3.68 -13.95 1.67
C LEU A 93 3.96 -14.10 3.18
N THR A 94 4.10 -15.34 3.66
CA THR A 94 4.39 -15.59 5.07
C THR A 94 5.70 -14.93 5.49
N GLY A 95 5.64 -14.13 6.56
CA GLY A 95 6.80 -13.40 7.06
C GLY A 95 7.12 -12.10 6.31
N ALA A 96 6.43 -11.82 5.21
CA ALA A 96 6.64 -10.60 4.42
C ALA A 96 6.25 -9.33 5.18
N LYS A 97 6.70 -8.19 4.66
CA LYS A 97 6.31 -6.85 5.09
C LYS A 97 5.49 -6.18 3.99
N ILE A 98 4.54 -5.35 4.37
CA ILE A 98 3.80 -4.49 3.44
C ILE A 98 4.04 -3.02 3.78
N TYR A 99 4.47 -2.26 2.79
CA TYR A 99 4.58 -0.81 2.83
C TYR A 99 3.35 -0.20 2.18
N VAL A 100 2.70 0.74 2.86
CA VAL A 100 1.47 1.37 2.39
C VAL A 100 1.41 2.84 2.82
N ALA A 101 0.90 3.69 1.93
CA ALA A 101 0.83 5.12 2.22
C ALA A 101 -0.17 5.45 3.35
N LEU A 102 -1.26 4.70 3.46
CA LEU A 102 -2.33 4.90 4.42
C LEU A 102 -2.56 3.64 5.26
N PHE A 103 -2.74 3.81 6.57
CA PHE A 103 -3.02 2.68 7.48
C PHE A 103 -4.18 1.82 6.96
N PRO A 104 -4.05 0.48 6.94
CA PRO A 104 -5.03 -0.42 6.35
C PRO A 104 -6.41 -0.33 7.01
N CYS A 105 -7.47 -0.38 6.22
CA CYS A 105 -8.83 -0.52 6.73
C CYS A 105 -9.07 -1.94 7.31
N ASN A 106 -10.22 -2.14 7.95
CA ASN A 106 -10.57 -3.43 8.55
C ASN A 106 -10.62 -4.59 7.54
N GLU A 107 -11.05 -4.35 6.29
CA GLU A 107 -11.08 -5.40 5.26
C GLU A 107 -9.68 -5.77 4.81
N CYS A 108 -8.81 -4.78 4.56
CA CYS A 108 -7.41 -5.04 4.22
C CYS A 108 -6.64 -5.71 5.36
N ALA A 109 -6.93 -5.35 6.62
CA ALA A 109 -6.34 -6.01 7.79
C ALA A 109 -6.61 -7.53 7.80
N LYS A 110 -7.84 -7.94 7.50
CA LYS A 110 -8.19 -9.37 7.40
C LYS A 110 -7.36 -10.08 6.32
N ALA A 111 -7.23 -9.46 5.14
CA ALA A 111 -6.44 -10.03 4.05
C ALA A 111 -4.94 -10.11 4.39
N ILE A 112 -4.39 -9.08 5.02
CA ILE A 112 -3.00 -9.02 5.49
C ILE A 112 -2.72 -10.17 6.48
N ILE A 113 -3.60 -10.35 7.48
CA ILE A 113 -3.46 -11.42 8.47
C ILE A 113 -3.50 -12.79 7.81
N GLN A 114 -4.52 -13.03 6.97
CA GLN A 114 -4.72 -14.33 6.31
C GLN A 114 -3.64 -14.69 5.30
N SER A 115 -2.96 -13.69 4.72
CA SER A 115 -1.82 -13.91 3.82
C SER A 115 -0.50 -14.22 4.54
N GLY A 116 -0.44 -14.10 5.87
CA GLY A 116 0.76 -14.37 6.67
C GLY A 116 1.77 -13.25 6.70
N ILE A 117 1.43 -12.05 6.23
CA ILE A 117 2.27 -10.85 6.35
C ILE A 117 2.50 -10.54 7.83
N LYS A 118 3.72 -10.19 8.20
CA LYS A 118 4.16 -10.02 9.60
C LYS A 118 4.30 -8.57 10.03
N GLU A 119 4.47 -7.66 9.10
CA GLU A 119 4.70 -6.25 9.43
C GLU A 119 3.96 -5.34 8.44
N VAL A 120 3.33 -4.30 8.96
CA VAL A 120 2.73 -3.20 8.19
C VAL A 120 3.51 -1.93 8.49
N ILE A 121 4.15 -1.37 7.46
CA ILE A 121 4.84 -0.08 7.52
C ILE A 121 3.95 0.95 6.79
N TYR A 122 3.49 1.98 7.50
CA TYR A 122 2.55 2.97 6.96
C TYR A 122 3.05 4.41 7.16
N LEU A 123 2.73 5.31 6.23
CA LEU A 123 3.07 6.73 6.35
C LEU A 123 2.06 7.49 7.19
N SER A 124 0.77 7.28 6.95
CA SER A 124 -0.30 8.07 7.56
C SER A 124 -1.35 7.17 8.19
N ASP A 125 -1.81 7.56 9.37
CA ASP A 125 -2.96 6.99 10.06
C ASP A 125 -4.04 8.06 10.33
N LYS A 126 -4.23 8.97 9.37
CA LYS A 126 -5.14 10.12 9.49
C LYS A 126 -6.58 9.78 9.88
N TYR A 127 -6.99 8.51 9.67
CA TYR A 127 -8.31 8.00 10.05
C TYR A 127 -8.30 7.16 11.33
N HIS A 128 -7.24 7.28 12.16
CA HIS A 128 -7.01 6.45 13.36
C HIS A 128 -8.20 6.42 14.34
N ASP A 129 -9.01 7.49 14.40
CA ASP A 129 -10.15 7.60 15.31
C ASP A 129 -11.45 6.93 14.79
N THR A 130 -11.50 6.54 13.52
CA THR A 130 -12.70 5.89 12.98
C THR A 130 -12.92 4.49 13.59
N PRO A 131 -14.17 4.05 13.78
CA PRO A 131 -14.45 2.72 14.32
C PRO A 131 -13.79 1.59 13.51
N LEU A 132 -13.78 1.69 12.17
CA LEU A 132 -13.21 0.67 11.30
C LEU A 132 -11.68 0.62 11.38
N THR A 133 -11.01 1.77 11.52
CA THR A 133 -9.55 1.79 11.73
C THR A 133 -9.15 1.26 13.10
N LYS A 134 -9.94 1.54 14.15
CA LYS A 134 -9.76 0.94 15.47
C LYS A 134 -9.93 -0.57 15.44
N ALA A 135 -10.94 -1.07 14.71
CA ALA A 135 -11.13 -2.50 14.51
C ALA A 135 -9.96 -3.15 13.74
N SER A 136 -9.48 -2.49 12.69
CA SER A 136 -8.29 -2.89 11.93
C SER A 136 -7.08 -3.05 12.85
N ARG A 137 -6.74 -2.02 13.60
CA ARG A 137 -5.61 -2.03 14.52
C ARG A 137 -5.74 -3.15 15.55
N ARG A 138 -6.91 -3.30 16.17
CA ARG A 138 -7.17 -4.37 17.14
C ARG A 138 -6.93 -5.76 16.55
N MET A 139 -7.38 -6.01 15.31
CA MET A 139 -7.16 -7.30 14.65
C MET A 139 -5.68 -7.55 14.35
N LEU A 140 -4.99 -6.55 13.78
CA LEU A 140 -3.57 -6.65 13.44
C LEU A 140 -2.71 -6.91 14.68
N GLU A 141 -2.93 -6.15 15.75
CA GLU A 141 -2.23 -6.32 17.04
C GLU A 141 -2.52 -7.70 17.67
N SER A 142 -3.79 -8.12 17.68
CA SER A 142 -4.20 -9.45 18.21
C SER A 142 -3.56 -10.60 17.44
N ALA A 143 -3.34 -10.43 16.12
CA ALA A 143 -2.67 -11.41 15.28
C ALA A 143 -1.13 -11.36 15.38
N GLY A 144 -0.58 -10.46 16.20
CA GLY A 144 0.87 -10.29 16.36
C GLY A 144 1.54 -9.63 15.18
N ILE A 145 0.81 -8.86 14.36
CA ILE A 145 1.38 -8.08 13.26
C ILE A 145 2.10 -6.86 13.84
N ILE A 146 3.33 -6.63 13.41
CA ILE A 146 4.11 -5.45 13.80
C ILE A 146 3.59 -4.24 13.02
N LEU A 147 3.25 -3.17 13.73
CA LEU A 147 2.75 -1.92 13.14
C LEU A 147 3.81 -0.83 13.30
N THR A 148 4.40 -0.42 12.19
CA THR A 148 5.49 0.56 12.17
C THR A 148 5.06 1.80 11.40
N LYS A 149 4.99 2.95 12.09
CA LYS A 149 4.83 4.23 11.40
C LYS A 149 6.15 4.61 10.75
N SER A 150 6.13 4.76 9.43
CA SER A 150 7.32 5.10 8.65
C SER A 150 7.88 6.46 9.08
N LYS A 151 9.21 6.54 9.14
CA LYS A 151 9.97 7.79 9.39
C LYS A 151 10.93 7.98 8.22
N PRO A 152 10.47 8.59 7.11
CA PRO A 152 11.31 8.80 5.94
C PRO A 152 12.57 9.57 6.29
N THR A 153 13.71 9.14 5.73
CA THR A 153 15.00 9.85 5.89
C THR A 153 15.14 10.99 4.90
N LYS A 154 14.30 10.99 3.85
CA LYS A 154 14.24 12.04 2.82
C LYS A 154 12.82 12.55 2.68
N ALA A 155 12.66 13.85 2.51
CA ALA A 155 11.36 14.47 2.29
C ALA A 155 10.77 14.11 0.91
N GLN A 156 11.64 13.84 -0.07
CA GLN A 156 11.23 13.49 -1.44
C GLN A 156 12.30 12.63 -2.14
N ILE A 157 11.83 11.81 -3.09
CA ILE A 157 12.67 11.11 -4.07
C ILE A 157 12.26 11.65 -5.44
N VAL A 158 13.22 12.19 -6.18
CA VAL A 158 12.98 12.71 -7.54
C VAL A 158 13.45 11.67 -8.54
N LEU A 159 12.57 11.29 -9.46
CA LEU A 159 12.85 10.40 -10.58
C LEU A 159 12.88 11.22 -11.86
N ASN A 160 14.02 11.23 -12.53
CA ASN A 160 14.13 11.81 -13.86
C ASN A 160 13.95 10.70 -14.90
N LEU A 161 12.88 10.78 -15.69
CA LEU A 161 12.54 9.78 -16.71
C LEU A 161 13.11 10.13 -18.09
N THR A 162 13.84 11.24 -18.20
CA THR A 162 14.59 11.56 -19.43
C THR A 162 15.98 10.94 -19.37
N ALA A 163 16.47 10.45 -20.51
CA ALA A 163 17.85 9.97 -20.58
C ALA A 163 18.83 11.10 -20.22
N THR A 164 19.76 10.83 -19.34
CA THR A 164 20.94 11.67 -19.17
C THR A 164 21.89 11.35 -20.32
N GLU A 165 22.15 12.33 -21.19
CA GLU A 165 23.23 12.24 -22.18
C GLU A 165 24.61 12.18 -21.50
#